data_84319a9035d7c5072ec3ffcc09913527
#
_entry.id   84319a9035d7c5072ec3ffcc09913527
#
_cell.length_a   1.000
_cell.length_b   1.000
_cell.length_c   1.000
_cell.angle_alpha   90.00
_cell.angle_beta   90.00
_cell.angle_gamma   90.00
#
_symmetry.space_group_name_H-M   'P 1'
#
loop_
_entity.id
_entity.type
_entity.pdbx_description
1 polymer ?
#
loop_
_entity_poly.entity_id
_entity_poly.type
_entity_poly.pdbx_seq_one_letter_code
_entity_poly.pdbx_strand_id
1 'polypeptide(L)'
;MLGFDDAWKSQITYAKPILDKYGFKASFFVVCNYVNSGEIRRMNWQDIATLQKDDMDIESHSMTHPSNLNMLNQNQLDYQIGGSKQCLANHGYNSTIFAYPYNIGSNDPAVVNTVAKYYNIGRSGTAPLMFLNCNGFRKDLQTDCRTYGPDGKLNYANRYEARSLSFDIIEIKDSFNNTKMFSDFVKLVNSQSTYNQGGRIKVVPLLIFHNVDWVTNRPYNTNVALFDQLMKYLYENHFKVLTYKQLGYNTEANTFYLNGMF
;
A
#
# COMPACT_ATOMS: atom_id res chain seq x y z
N MET A 1 5.31 1.95 6.84
CA MET A 1 4.49 0.77 6.48
C MET A 1 5.01 0.19 5.18
N LEU A 2 4.98 -1.13 5.05
CA LEU A 2 5.39 -1.84 3.85
C LEU A 2 4.18 -2.53 3.23
N GLY A 3 4.00 -2.39 1.92
CA GLY A 3 2.96 -3.06 1.15
C GLY A 3 3.54 -3.78 -0.08
N PHE A 4 2.85 -4.82 -0.51
CA PHE A 4 3.19 -5.60 -1.69
C PHE A 4 1.96 -5.73 -2.57
N ASP A 5 2.05 -5.32 -3.83
CA ASP A 5 0.95 -5.37 -4.78
C ASP A 5 1.02 -6.60 -5.69
N ASP A 6 -0.11 -6.96 -6.31
CA ASP A 6 -0.24 -7.94 -7.42
C ASP A 6 -0.11 -9.42 -7.07
N ALA A 7 0.10 -9.80 -5.83
CA ALA A 7 0.24 -11.20 -5.42
C ALA A 7 1.32 -11.99 -6.21
N TRP A 8 2.51 -11.42 -6.43
CA TRP A 8 3.62 -12.09 -7.07
C TRP A 8 4.16 -13.26 -6.22
N LYS A 9 4.47 -14.39 -6.85
CA LYS A 9 5.05 -15.56 -6.15
C LYS A 9 6.37 -15.25 -5.47
N SER A 10 7.16 -14.34 -6.02
CA SER A 10 8.43 -13.88 -5.47
C SER A 10 8.28 -13.20 -4.09
N GLN A 11 7.13 -12.63 -3.80
CA GLN A 11 6.86 -11.98 -2.51
C GLN A 11 6.91 -13.01 -1.36
N ILE A 12 6.31 -14.19 -1.54
CA ILE A 12 6.41 -15.25 -0.54
C ILE A 12 7.74 -16.02 -0.61
N THR A 13 8.33 -16.11 -1.80
CA THR A 13 9.57 -16.89 -1.99
C THR A 13 10.80 -16.15 -1.48
N TYR A 14 10.90 -14.85 -1.68
CA TYR A 14 12.08 -14.05 -1.38
C TYR A 14 11.84 -12.92 -0.39
N ALA A 15 10.74 -12.14 -0.52
CA ALA A 15 10.51 -11.03 0.37
C ALA A 15 10.11 -11.49 1.78
N LYS A 16 9.19 -12.45 1.90
CA LYS A 16 8.73 -12.96 3.20
C LYS A 16 9.86 -13.48 4.09
N PRO A 17 10.79 -14.35 3.63
CA PRO A 17 11.92 -14.80 4.45
C PRO A 17 12.80 -13.65 4.97
N ILE A 18 12.95 -12.59 4.17
CA ILE A 18 13.70 -11.39 4.60
C ILE A 18 12.91 -10.60 5.65
N LEU A 19 11.60 -10.43 5.48
CA LEU A 19 10.75 -9.81 6.50
C LEU A 19 10.81 -10.59 7.82
N ASP A 20 10.71 -11.91 7.78
CA ASP A 20 10.79 -12.78 8.95
C ASP A 20 12.15 -12.67 9.66
N LYS A 21 13.25 -12.61 8.90
CA LYS A 21 14.62 -12.41 9.42
C LYS A 21 14.73 -11.19 10.32
N TYR A 22 14.02 -10.12 9.99
CA TYR A 22 14.06 -8.87 10.76
C TYR A 22 12.83 -8.68 11.67
N GLY A 23 11.93 -9.65 11.75
CA GLY A 23 10.70 -9.59 12.56
C GLY A 23 9.68 -8.59 12.06
N PHE A 24 9.71 -8.23 10.77
CA PHE A 24 8.80 -7.27 10.17
C PHE A 24 7.53 -7.92 9.63
N LYS A 25 6.42 -7.18 9.72
CA LYS A 25 5.14 -7.53 9.09
C LYS A 25 4.84 -6.52 7.99
N ALA A 26 4.11 -6.99 6.96
CA ALA A 26 3.75 -6.18 5.80
C ALA A 26 2.31 -6.48 5.37
N SER A 27 1.75 -5.63 4.52
CA SER A 27 0.42 -5.83 3.92
C SER A 27 0.55 -6.25 2.47
N PHE A 28 -0.25 -7.23 2.07
CA PHE A 28 -0.27 -7.80 0.73
C PHE A 28 -1.60 -7.46 0.06
N PHE A 29 -1.54 -6.69 -1.01
CA PHE A 29 -2.70 -6.23 -1.77
C PHE A 29 -2.96 -7.18 -2.93
N VAL A 30 -4.03 -7.96 -2.79
CA VAL A 30 -4.31 -9.12 -3.64
C VAL A 30 -5.24 -8.76 -4.80
N VAL A 31 -4.82 -9.12 -6.01
CA VAL A 31 -5.70 -9.18 -7.19
C VAL A 31 -6.31 -10.58 -7.24
N CYS A 32 -7.62 -10.69 -6.98
CA CYS A 32 -8.27 -11.99 -6.82
C CYS A 32 -8.09 -12.91 -8.04
N ASN A 33 -8.27 -12.39 -9.26
CA ASN A 33 -8.13 -13.21 -10.47
C ASN A 33 -6.69 -13.67 -10.71
N TYR A 34 -5.69 -12.95 -10.23
CA TYR A 34 -4.31 -13.42 -10.33
C TYR A 34 -4.07 -14.68 -9.47
N VAL A 35 -4.62 -14.68 -8.25
CA VAL A 35 -4.53 -15.84 -7.36
C VAL A 35 -5.37 -17.00 -7.86
N ASN A 36 -6.55 -16.72 -8.46
CA ASN A 36 -7.43 -17.75 -9.03
C ASN A 36 -6.89 -18.34 -10.33
N SER A 37 -5.99 -17.64 -11.04
CA SER A 37 -5.52 -18.06 -12.37
C SER A 37 -4.70 -19.34 -12.39
N GLY A 38 -4.07 -19.70 -11.27
CA GLY A 38 -3.10 -20.79 -11.21
C GLY A 38 -1.79 -20.48 -11.93
N GLU A 39 -1.54 -19.23 -12.33
CA GLU A 39 -0.29 -18.83 -12.97
C GLU A 39 0.89 -19.03 -12.02
N ILE A 40 1.92 -19.75 -12.46
CA ILE A 40 3.08 -20.12 -11.63
C ILE A 40 3.84 -18.93 -11.01
N ARG A 41 3.76 -17.77 -11.65
CA ARG A 41 4.38 -16.52 -11.14
C ARG A 41 3.53 -15.78 -10.13
N ARG A 42 2.30 -16.21 -9.89
CA ARG A 42 1.39 -15.63 -8.90
C ARG A 42 1.28 -16.52 -7.67
N MET A 43 1.01 -15.92 -6.54
CA MET A 43 0.64 -16.67 -5.33
C MET A 43 -0.70 -17.39 -5.56
N ASN A 44 -0.87 -18.52 -4.93
CA ASN A 44 -2.16 -19.20 -4.80
C ASN A 44 -2.76 -18.95 -3.40
N TRP A 45 -3.98 -19.43 -3.15
CA TRP A 45 -4.63 -19.23 -1.85
C TRP A 45 -3.90 -19.87 -0.68
N GLN A 46 -3.15 -20.95 -0.90
CA GLN A 46 -2.32 -21.56 0.14
C GLN A 46 -1.14 -20.66 0.53
N ASP A 47 -0.56 -19.95 -0.43
CA ASP A 47 0.48 -18.95 -0.18
C ASP A 47 -0.08 -17.79 0.65
N ILE A 48 -1.28 -17.29 0.28
CA ILE A 48 -1.97 -16.20 1.00
C ILE A 48 -2.31 -16.64 2.43
N ALA A 49 -2.79 -17.89 2.62
CA ALA A 49 -3.05 -18.45 3.94
C ALA A 49 -1.76 -18.53 4.80
N THR A 50 -0.62 -18.85 4.18
CA THR A 50 0.67 -18.85 4.87
C THR A 50 1.05 -17.44 5.33
N LEU A 51 0.85 -16.43 4.50
CA LEU A 51 1.08 -15.03 4.89
C LEU A 51 0.22 -14.63 6.07
N GLN A 52 -1.09 -14.93 6.03
CA GLN A 52 -2.01 -14.60 7.12
C GLN A 52 -1.65 -15.31 8.44
N LYS A 53 -1.27 -16.59 8.37
CA LYS A 53 -0.86 -17.37 9.54
C LYS A 53 0.33 -16.76 10.27
N ASP A 54 1.20 -16.08 9.53
CA ASP A 54 2.37 -15.38 10.05
C ASP A 54 2.10 -13.89 10.29
N ASP A 55 0.84 -13.51 10.57
CA ASP A 55 0.39 -12.15 10.91
C ASP A 55 0.68 -11.09 9.84
N MET A 56 0.88 -11.50 8.60
CA MET A 56 0.86 -10.56 7.47
C MET A 56 -0.57 -10.12 7.19
N ASP A 57 -0.74 -8.89 6.76
CA ASP A 57 -2.03 -8.30 6.49
C ASP A 57 -2.44 -8.52 5.02
N ILE A 58 -3.70 -8.93 4.78
CA ILE A 58 -4.21 -9.25 3.45
C ILE A 58 -5.29 -8.24 3.06
N GLU A 59 -5.00 -7.46 2.04
CA GLU A 59 -5.83 -6.35 1.58
C GLU A 59 -6.16 -6.46 0.07
N SER A 60 -7.04 -5.62 -0.43
CA SER A 60 -7.59 -5.74 -1.78
C SER A 60 -6.89 -4.87 -2.81
N HIS A 61 -6.66 -5.45 -4.01
CA HIS A 61 -6.17 -4.73 -5.20
C HIS A 61 -7.04 -4.96 -6.43
N SER A 62 -8.36 -4.91 -6.26
CA SER A 62 -9.40 -5.18 -7.24
C SER A 62 -9.55 -6.67 -7.63
N MET A 63 -10.55 -6.93 -8.47
CA MET A 63 -10.82 -8.27 -8.96
C MET A 63 -9.85 -8.68 -10.08
N THR A 64 -9.59 -7.80 -11.06
CA THR A 64 -8.82 -8.13 -12.27
C THR A 64 -7.68 -7.17 -12.61
N HIS A 65 -7.41 -6.16 -11.77
CA HIS A 65 -6.40 -5.12 -11.99
C HIS A 65 -6.63 -4.30 -13.28
N PRO A 66 -7.82 -3.65 -13.46
CA PRO A 66 -8.11 -2.90 -14.67
C PRO A 66 -7.28 -1.61 -14.76
N SER A 67 -6.81 -1.30 -15.97
CA SER A 67 -6.06 -0.05 -16.25
C SER A 67 -6.97 1.14 -16.59
N ASN A 68 -8.28 0.99 -16.46
CA ASN A 68 -9.27 2.00 -16.82
C ASN A 68 -10.41 2.10 -15.80
N LEU A 69 -10.09 1.97 -14.50
CA LEU A 69 -11.08 1.88 -13.42
C LEU A 69 -12.08 3.06 -13.44
N ASN A 70 -11.60 4.27 -13.76
CA ASN A 70 -12.42 5.49 -13.88
C ASN A 70 -13.28 5.57 -15.16
N MET A 71 -13.18 4.59 -16.06
CA MET A 71 -14.00 4.52 -17.29
C MET A 71 -15.07 3.42 -17.21
N LEU A 72 -15.11 2.68 -16.11
CA LEU A 72 -16.05 1.59 -15.90
C LEU A 72 -17.42 2.12 -15.47
N ASN A 73 -18.50 1.44 -15.94
CA ASN A 73 -19.84 1.72 -15.44
C ASN A 73 -20.03 1.15 -14.02
N GLN A 74 -21.14 1.51 -13.35
CA GLN A 74 -21.37 1.15 -11.95
C GLN A 74 -21.34 -0.36 -11.70
N ASN A 75 -21.92 -1.19 -12.55
CA ASN A 75 -21.90 -2.64 -12.39
C ASN A 75 -20.48 -3.21 -12.49
N GLN A 76 -19.68 -2.65 -13.38
CA GLN A 76 -18.27 -3.03 -13.52
C GLN A 76 -17.44 -2.57 -12.32
N LEU A 77 -17.71 -1.37 -11.78
CA LEU A 77 -17.07 -0.89 -10.55
C LEU A 77 -17.42 -1.78 -9.36
N ASP A 78 -18.70 -2.12 -9.19
CA ASP A 78 -19.15 -3.03 -8.11
C ASP A 78 -18.51 -4.41 -8.26
N TYR A 79 -18.30 -4.92 -9.48
CA TYR A 79 -17.56 -6.16 -9.71
C TYR A 79 -16.08 -6.04 -9.33
N GLN A 80 -15.40 -4.96 -9.75
CA GLN A 80 -13.97 -4.80 -9.47
C GLN A 80 -13.68 -4.54 -7.98
N ILE A 81 -14.51 -3.76 -7.34
CA ILE A 81 -14.30 -3.25 -5.97
C ILE A 81 -15.05 -4.11 -4.96
N GLY A 82 -16.36 -4.26 -5.09
CA GLY A 82 -17.19 -5.11 -4.22
C GLY A 82 -16.92 -6.59 -4.42
N GLY A 83 -16.75 -7.03 -5.68
CA GLY A 83 -16.39 -8.40 -6.01
C GLY A 83 -15.07 -8.84 -5.41
N SER A 84 -14.03 -7.98 -5.41
CA SER A 84 -12.76 -8.29 -4.74
C SER A 84 -12.89 -8.39 -3.22
N LYS A 85 -13.72 -7.54 -2.59
CA LYS A 85 -14.06 -7.66 -1.17
C LYS A 85 -14.69 -9.01 -0.86
N GLN A 86 -15.68 -9.41 -1.65
CA GLN A 86 -16.38 -10.69 -1.48
C GLN A 86 -15.45 -11.88 -1.74
N CYS A 87 -14.58 -11.78 -2.76
CA CYS A 87 -13.59 -12.81 -3.06
C CYS A 87 -12.67 -13.07 -1.86
N LEU A 88 -12.11 -12.02 -1.27
CA LEU A 88 -11.27 -12.14 -0.07
C LEU A 88 -12.07 -12.70 1.13
N ALA A 89 -13.29 -12.20 1.35
CA ALA A 89 -14.16 -12.67 2.43
C ALA A 89 -14.51 -14.17 2.31
N ASN A 90 -14.73 -14.68 1.10
CA ASN A 90 -14.99 -16.11 0.85
C ASN A 90 -13.79 -17.00 1.23
N HIS A 91 -12.59 -16.44 1.32
CA HIS A 91 -11.38 -17.12 1.77
C HIS A 91 -11.01 -16.78 3.23
N GLY A 92 -11.89 -16.07 3.95
CA GLY A 92 -11.71 -15.76 5.38
C GLY A 92 -10.91 -14.49 5.66
N TYR A 93 -10.64 -13.65 4.64
CA TYR A 93 -9.89 -12.39 4.80
C TYR A 93 -10.82 -11.19 4.93
N ASN A 94 -10.71 -10.44 6.03
CA ASN A 94 -11.45 -9.19 6.23
C ASN A 94 -10.63 -7.99 5.76
N SER A 95 -10.54 -7.80 4.45
CA SER A 95 -9.87 -6.63 3.87
C SER A 95 -10.62 -5.34 4.19
N THR A 96 -9.93 -4.32 4.64
CA THR A 96 -10.50 -3.01 5.01
C THR A 96 -9.99 -1.88 4.14
N ILE A 97 -8.97 -2.15 3.35
CA ILE A 97 -8.30 -1.16 2.50
C ILE A 97 -8.33 -1.62 1.04
N PHE A 98 -8.66 -0.69 0.15
CA PHE A 98 -8.60 -0.89 -1.29
C PHE A 98 -7.40 -0.16 -1.88
N ALA A 99 -6.55 -0.84 -2.61
CA ALA A 99 -5.50 -0.23 -3.41
C ALA A 99 -5.99 -0.04 -4.85
N TYR A 100 -5.88 1.18 -5.35
CA TYR A 100 -6.29 1.48 -6.73
C TYR A 100 -5.28 0.93 -7.73
N PRO A 101 -5.68 0.04 -8.67
CA PRO A 101 -4.82 -0.37 -9.77
C PRO A 101 -4.30 0.84 -10.55
N TYR A 102 -2.99 0.87 -10.81
CA TYR A 102 -2.31 1.97 -11.50
C TYR A 102 -2.54 3.36 -10.89
N ASN A 103 -3.05 3.44 -9.65
CA ASN A 103 -3.49 4.66 -8.97
C ASN A 103 -4.65 5.38 -9.68
N ILE A 104 -5.39 4.69 -10.57
CA ILE A 104 -6.47 5.26 -11.38
C ILE A 104 -7.78 5.24 -10.59
N GLY A 105 -8.50 6.36 -10.62
CA GLY A 105 -9.84 6.51 -10.05
C GLY A 105 -9.87 7.06 -8.62
N SER A 106 -8.73 7.26 -7.95
CA SER A 106 -8.69 7.85 -6.60
C SER A 106 -9.18 9.31 -6.56
N ASN A 107 -9.26 9.97 -7.70
CA ASN A 107 -9.78 11.32 -7.90
C ASN A 107 -11.11 11.35 -8.68
N ASP A 108 -11.75 10.20 -8.90
CA ASP A 108 -13.05 10.08 -9.59
C ASP A 108 -14.15 9.83 -8.57
N PRO A 109 -15.21 10.68 -8.49
CA PRO A 109 -16.29 10.53 -7.52
C PRO A 109 -17.04 9.19 -7.59
N ALA A 110 -17.28 8.64 -8.79
CA ALA A 110 -18.00 7.37 -8.93
C ALA A 110 -17.18 6.21 -8.38
N VAL A 111 -15.88 6.19 -8.68
CA VAL A 111 -14.94 5.19 -8.17
C VAL A 111 -14.79 5.31 -6.66
N VAL A 112 -14.52 6.52 -6.15
CA VAL A 112 -14.32 6.77 -4.71
C VAL A 112 -15.58 6.42 -3.91
N ASN A 113 -16.76 6.80 -4.39
CA ASN A 113 -18.04 6.43 -3.75
C ASN A 113 -18.26 4.91 -3.74
N THR A 114 -17.83 4.21 -4.79
CA THR A 114 -17.90 2.74 -4.82
C THR A 114 -16.93 2.12 -3.83
N VAL A 115 -15.67 2.62 -3.74
CA VAL A 115 -14.72 2.16 -2.71
C VAL A 115 -15.29 2.38 -1.31
N ALA A 116 -15.90 3.54 -1.04
CA ALA A 116 -16.48 3.89 0.25
C ALA A 116 -17.64 2.97 0.70
N LYS A 117 -18.32 2.28 -0.23
CA LYS A 117 -19.34 1.28 0.11
C LYS A 117 -18.75 0.02 0.73
N TYR A 118 -17.53 -0.35 0.37
CA TYR A 118 -16.95 -1.66 0.69
C TYR A 118 -15.74 -1.60 1.59
N TYR A 119 -14.99 -0.48 1.59
CA TYR A 119 -13.73 -0.33 2.29
C TYR A 119 -13.69 0.93 3.15
N ASN A 120 -12.87 0.89 4.19
CA ASN A 120 -12.71 2.03 5.10
C ASN A 120 -11.71 3.06 4.57
N ILE A 121 -10.72 2.61 3.81
CA ILE A 121 -9.61 3.44 3.30
C ILE A 121 -9.34 3.03 1.85
N GLY A 122 -9.03 4.01 1.00
CA GLY A 122 -8.46 3.80 -0.32
C GLY A 122 -6.98 4.20 -0.34
N ARG A 123 -6.11 3.41 -0.95
CA ARG A 123 -4.68 3.69 -1.09
C ARG A 123 -4.32 4.01 -2.53
N SER A 124 -3.66 5.14 -2.74
CA SER A 124 -3.15 5.59 -4.03
C SER A 124 -1.65 5.93 -3.94
N GLY A 125 -0.92 5.76 -5.03
CA GLY A 125 0.53 5.92 -5.07
C GLY A 125 0.96 7.27 -5.62
N THR A 126 0.94 8.34 -4.83
CA THR A 126 1.28 9.68 -5.30
C THR A 126 2.39 10.38 -4.52
N ALA A 127 2.66 9.95 -3.30
CA ALA A 127 3.70 10.53 -2.45
C ALA A 127 4.09 9.56 -1.32
N PRO A 128 5.37 9.58 -0.90
CA PRO A 128 5.87 8.62 0.08
C PRO A 128 5.38 8.85 1.51
N LEU A 129 4.98 10.07 1.85
CA LEU A 129 4.60 10.45 3.21
C LEU A 129 3.09 10.66 3.31
N MET A 130 2.47 9.95 4.24
CA MET A 130 1.09 10.13 4.62
C MET A 130 1.01 10.87 5.96
N PHE A 131 0.30 12.00 5.98
CA PHE A 131 0.07 12.80 7.18
C PHE A 131 -1.20 12.33 7.90
N LEU A 132 -1.09 12.02 9.20
CA LEU A 132 -2.19 11.46 9.96
C LEU A 132 -3.30 12.48 10.28
N ASN A 133 -2.94 13.72 10.52
CA ASN A 133 -3.91 14.78 10.87
C ASN A 133 -4.42 15.59 9.67
N CYS A 134 -4.09 15.16 8.45
CA CYS A 134 -4.45 15.82 7.20
C CYS A 134 -4.05 17.30 7.05
N ASN A 135 -3.38 17.84 8.05
CA ASN A 135 -2.72 19.14 7.99
C ASN A 135 -1.25 18.93 7.62
N GLY A 136 -1.01 18.42 6.40
CA GLY A 136 0.33 18.22 5.89
C GLY A 136 1.09 19.54 5.83
N PHE A 137 2.41 19.45 5.92
CA PHE A 137 3.29 20.61 5.78
C PHE A 137 3.09 21.31 4.43
N ARG A 138 2.67 20.58 3.41
CA ARG A 138 2.36 21.08 2.07
C ARG A 138 0.86 20.97 1.85
N LYS A 139 0.18 22.08 1.92
CA LYS A 139 -1.28 22.23 1.72
C LYS A 139 -1.79 21.58 0.43
N ASP A 140 -1.01 21.69 -0.62
CA ASP A 140 -1.29 21.13 -1.94
C ASP A 140 -1.21 19.59 -2.00
N LEU A 141 -0.68 18.96 -0.94
CA LEU A 141 -0.50 17.52 -0.90
C LEU A 141 -1.54 16.79 -0.04
N GLN A 142 -1.95 17.41 1.06
CA GLN A 142 -2.95 16.81 1.96
C GLN A 142 -3.55 17.91 2.83
N THR A 143 -4.78 18.31 2.54
CA THR A 143 -5.43 19.46 3.19
C THR A 143 -6.54 19.06 4.14
N ASP A 144 -7.22 17.96 3.86
CA ASP A 144 -8.37 17.47 4.62
C ASP A 144 -8.48 15.96 4.38
N CYS A 145 -8.76 15.17 5.41
CA CYS A 145 -9.02 13.73 5.26
C CYS A 145 -10.47 13.41 4.90
N ARG A 146 -11.38 14.36 4.93
CA ARG A 146 -12.76 14.15 4.48
C ARG A 146 -12.77 13.78 3.01
N THR A 147 -13.75 12.96 2.62
CA THR A 147 -13.89 12.57 1.22
C THR A 147 -14.25 13.76 0.34
N TYR A 148 -15.18 14.61 0.82
CA TYR A 148 -15.62 15.80 0.10
C TYR A 148 -15.46 17.05 0.97
N GLY A 149 -15.03 18.14 0.34
CA GLY A 149 -15.00 19.46 0.94
C GLY A 149 -16.38 20.12 1.06
N PRO A 150 -16.46 21.30 1.69
CA PRO A 150 -17.71 22.06 1.78
C PRO A 150 -18.27 22.48 0.41
N ASP A 151 -17.41 22.54 -0.61
CA ASP A 151 -17.78 22.86 -2.01
C ASP A 151 -18.28 21.64 -2.80
N GLY A 152 -18.40 20.48 -2.15
CA GLY A 152 -18.84 19.23 -2.78
C GLY A 152 -17.81 18.55 -3.67
N LYS A 153 -16.57 19.05 -3.74
CA LYS A 153 -15.48 18.42 -4.50
C LYS A 153 -14.70 17.43 -3.68
N LEU A 154 -14.15 16.42 -4.36
CA LEU A 154 -13.21 15.49 -3.71
C LEU A 154 -12.01 16.23 -3.15
N ASN A 155 -11.70 15.96 -1.90
CA ASN A 155 -10.48 16.45 -1.30
C ASN A 155 -9.27 15.67 -1.78
N TYR A 156 -8.20 16.38 -2.03
CA TYR A 156 -6.92 15.78 -2.40
C TYR A 156 -6.30 15.05 -1.20
N ALA A 157 -5.89 13.79 -1.43
CA ALA A 157 -5.36 12.91 -0.39
C ALA A 157 -6.27 12.76 0.85
N ASN A 158 -7.55 12.56 0.60
CA ASN A 158 -8.52 12.17 1.61
C ASN A 158 -8.33 10.70 2.05
N ARG A 159 -9.22 10.20 2.94
CA ARG A 159 -9.11 8.81 3.42
C ARG A 159 -9.25 7.75 2.32
N TYR A 160 -9.82 8.09 1.18
CA TYR A 160 -9.89 7.22 0.00
C TYR A 160 -8.80 7.51 -1.04
N GLU A 161 -7.82 8.34 -0.67
CA GLU A 161 -6.60 8.62 -1.41
C GLU A 161 -5.40 8.64 -0.46
N ALA A 162 -5.33 7.68 0.46
CA ALA A 162 -4.19 7.53 1.36
C ALA A 162 -2.90 7.35 0.55
N ARG A 163 -1.93 8.21 0.83
CA ARG A 163 -0.73 8.33 0.01
C ARG A 163 0.24 7.21 0.24
N SER A 164 0.81 6.70 -0.84
CA SER A 164 1.91 5.74 -0.83
C SER A 164 2.85 5.99 -2.01
N LEU A 165 3.99 5.34 -2.01
CA LEU A 165 4.94 5.36 -3.11
C LEU A 165 5.30 3.93 -3.52
N SER A 166 5.13 3.59 -4.80
CA SER A 166 5.72 2.40 -5.39
C SER A 166 7.22 2.63 -5.49
N PHE A 167 7.96 2.05 -4.55
CA PHE A 167 9.39 2.33 -4.41
C PHE A 167 10.18 1.77 -5.60
N ASP A 168 9.81 0.61 -6.11
CA ASP A 168 10.42 -0.07 -7.26
C ASP A 168 10.16 0.62 -8.62
N ILE A 169 9.21 1.55 -8.70
CA ILE A 169 9.02 2.39 -9.91
C ILE A 169 10.18 3.39 -10.11
N ILE A 170 10.86 3.76 -9.04
CA ILE A 170 11.97 4.71 -9.09
C ILE A 170 13.14 4.11 -9.87
N GLU A 171 13.29 2.79 -9.86
CA GLU A 171 14.31 2.07 -10.61
C GLU A 171 14.25 2.33 -12.12
N ILE A 172 13.06 2.58 -12.67
CA ILE A 172 12.86 2.83 -14.10
C ILE A 172 13.55 4.13 -14.56
N LYS A 173 13.62 5.11 -13.67
CA LYS A 173 14.18 6.44 -13.99
C LYS A 173 15.70 6.53 -13.85
N ASP A 174 16.30 5.66 -13.02
CA ASP A 174 17.67 5.81 -12.54
C ASP A 174 18.61 4.66 -12.90
N SER A 175 18.31 3.93 -13.97
CA SER A 175 19.22 2.90 -14.54
C SER A 175 19.61 1.78 -13.57
N PHE A 176 18.66 1.24 -12.78
CA PHE A 176 18.85 0.07 -11.91
C PHE A 176 20.10 0.10 -11.01
N ASN A 177 20.37 1.24 -10.41
CA ASN A 177 21.51 1.42 -9.54
C ASN A 177 21.13 1.14 -8.07
N ASN A 178 21.43 -0.05 -7.58
CA ASN A 178 21.13 -0.47 -6.21
C ASN A 178 21.69 0.48 -5.14
N THR A 179 22.87 1.08 -5.37
CA THR A 179 23.48 2.04 -4.42
C THR A 179 22.64 3.32 -4.34
N LYS A 180 22.19 3.82 -5.47
CA LYS A 180 21.33 4.99 -5.52
C LYS A 180 19.97 4.70 -4.89
N MET A 181 19.36 3.56 -5.24
CA MET A 181 18.09 3.10 -4.68
C MET A 181 18.16 2.99 -3.14
N PHE A 182 19.22 2.41 -2.62
CA PHE A 182 19.45 2.36 -1.17
C PHE A 182 19.54 3.76 -0.56
N SER A 183 20.33 4.67 -1.17
CA SER A 183 20.47 6.05 -0.70
C SER A 183 19.10 6.79 -0.70
N ASP A 184 18.32 6.62 -1.74
CA ASP A 184 17.00 7.27 -1.87
C ASP A 184 16.00 6.70 -0.85
N PHE A 185 16.03 5.38 -0.60
CA PHE A 185 15.25 4.77 0.47
C PHE A 185 15.59 5.36 1.84
N VAL A 186 16.89 5.45 2.17
CA VAL A 186 17.37 6.01 3.44
C VAL A 186 16.89 7.46 3.62
N LYS A 187 17.04 8.29 2.60
CA LYS A 187 16.54 9.68 2.63
C LYS A 187 15.03 9.73 2.87
N LEU A 188 14.28 8.88 2.16
CA LEU A 188 12.84 8.84 2.22
C LEU A 188 12.35 8.43 3.61
N VAL A 189 12.82 7.29 4.16
CA VAL A 189 12.35 6.82 5.47
C VAL A 189 12.78 7.75 6.60
N ASN A 190 13.93 8.41 6.48
CA ASN A 190 14.41 9.39 7.46
C ASN A 190 13.66 10.73 7.39
N SER A 191 13.07 11.10 6.25
CA SER A 191 12.38 12.38 6.09
C SER A 191 11.20 12.54 7.06
N GLN A 192 10.62 11.44 7.56
CA GLN A 192 9.57 11.50 8.58
C GLN A 192 10.02 12.14 9.90
N SER A 193 11.31 12.07 10.24
CA SER A 193 11.86 12.62 11.47
C SER A 193 11.68 14.14 11.60
N THR A 194 11.61 14.84 10.46
CA THR A 194 11.33 16.29 10.41
C THR A 194 9.96 16.61 11.02
N TYR A 195 9.00 15.69 10.93
CA TYR A 195 7.62 15.88 11.37
C TYR A 195 7.31 15.16 12.68
N ASN A 196 7.93 13.98 12.91
CA ASN A 196 7.73 13.11 14.06
C ASN A 196 8.64 13.52 15.22
N GLN A 197 8.33 14.66 15.85
CA GLN A 197 9.11 15.20 16.95
C GLN A 197 8.34 15.12 18.27
N GLY A 198 9.07 15.12 19.39
CA GLY A 198 8.50 15.13 20.74
C GLY A 198 7.67 13.88 21.05
N GLY A 199 8.05 12.71 20.51
CA GLY A 199 7.35 11.44 20.77
C GLY A 199 6.00 11.30 20.06
N ARG A 200 5.64 12.25 19.18
CA ARG A 200 4.36 12.22 18.44
C ARG A 200 4.59 11.80 16.99
N ILE A 201 3.83 10.81 16.53
CA ILE A 201 3.81 10.42 15.12
C ILE A 201 2.78 11.27 14.39
N LYS A 202 3.22 12.08 13.45
CA LYS A 202 2.40 12.95 12.60
C LYS A 202 2.37 12.48 11.16
N VAL A 203 3.39 11.73 10.75
CA VAL A 203 3.54 11.26 9.37
C VAL A 203 4.13 9.86 9.36
N VAL A 204 3.71 9.07 8.36
CA VAL A 204 4.18 7.70 8.16
C VAL A 204 4.57 7.51 6.69
N PRO A 205 5.79 7.03 6.39
CA PRO A 205 6.13 6.57 5.05
C PRO A 205 5.34 5.30 4.70
N LEU A 206 4.66 5.31 3.56
CA LEU A 206 3.93 4.16 3.00
C LEU A 206 4.63 3.74 1.71
N LEU A 207 5.31 2.59 1.74
CA LEU A 207 6.13 2.09 0.65
C LEU A 207 5.54 0.81 0.06
N ILE A 208 5.47 0.76 -1.27
CA ILE A 208 4.93 -0.37 -2.02
C ILE A 208 6.04 -1.00 -2.84
N PHE A 209 6.05 -2.31 -2.83
CA PHE A 209 6.88 -3.17 -3.67
C PHE A 209 5.96 -4.08 -4.49
N HIS A 210 6.40 -4.48 -5.67
CA HIS A 210 5.70 -5.46 -6.48
C HIS A 210 6.47 -6.78 -6.48
N ASN A 211 7.35 -6.96 -7.43
CA ASN A 211 8.16 -8.16 -7.51
C ASN A 211 9.47 -8.00 -6.71
N VAL A 212 9.91 -9.05 -6.02
CA VAL A 212 11.22 -9.11 -5.36
C VAL A 212 11.92 -10.38 -5.83
N ASP A 213 12.87 -10.26 -6.75
CA ASP A 213 13.61 -11.43 -7.25
C ASP A 213 15.07 -11.08 -7.63
N TRP A 214 15.82 -12.07 -8.09
CA TRP A 214 17.21 -11.91 -8.48
C TRP A 214 17.41 -11.27 -9.86
N VAL A 215 16.34 -11.14 -10.64
CA VAL A 215 16.41 -10.53 -11.97
C VAL A 215 16.64 -9.01 -11.80
N THR A 216 17.63 -8.50 -12.51
CA THR A 216 17.88 -7.07 -12.60
C THR A 216 17.24 -6.49 -13.88
N ASN A 217 17.10 -5.18 -13.96
CA ASN A 217 16.64 -4.46 -15.14
C ASN A 217 15.19 -4.83 -15.59
N ARG A 218 14.32 -5.13 -14.63
CA ARG A 218 12.89 -5.35 -14.88
C ARG A 218 12.08 -4.26 -14.17
N PRO A 219 11.15 -3.58 -14.84
CA PRO A 219 10.21 -2.68 -14.20
C PRO A 219 9.45 -3.35 -13.05
N TYR A 220 9.16 -2.62 -11.99
CA TYR A 220 8.44 -3.09 -10.81
C TYR A 220 9.10 -4.30 -10.13
N ASN A 221 10.43 -4.35 -10.14
CA ASN A 221 11.20 -5.39 -9.49
C ASN A 221 12.29 -4.80 -8.60
N THR A 222 12.32 -5.23 -7.34
CA THR A 222 13.40 -4.95 -6.41
C THR A 222 14.32 -6.16 -6.32
N ASN A 223 15.61 -5.97 -6.53
CA ASN A 223 16.59 -7.05 -6.37
C ASN A 223 16.59 -7.57 -4.93
N VAL A 224 16.66 -8.90 -4.75
CA VAL A 224 16.62 -9.57 -3.43
C VAL A 224 17.69 -9.04 -2.47
N ALA A 225 18.92 -8.84 -2.95
CA ALA A 225 20.01 -8.32 -2.11
C ALA A 225 19.76 -6.86 -1.70
N LEU A 226 19.23 -6.05 -2.59
CA LEU A 226 18.78 -4.68 -2.27
C LEU A 226 17.67 -4.72 -1.23
N PHE A 227 16.65 -5.56 -1.43
CA PHE A 227 15.55 -5.65 -0.48
C PHE A 227 16.02 -6.05 0.93
N ASP A 228 16.95 -7.01 1.03
CA ASP A 228 17.60 -7.36 2.32
C ASP A 228 18.32 -6.16 2.94
N GLN A 229 19.07 -5.38 2.15
CA GLN A 229 19.74 -4.16 2.63
C GLN A 229 18.76 -3.10 3.14
N LEU A 230 17.61 -2.90 2.45
CA LEU A 230 16.57 -1.96 2.88
C LEU A 230 15.97 -2.38 4.23
N MET A 231 15.64 -3.66 4.38
CA MET A 231 15.07 -4.19 5.63
C MET A 231 16.11 -4.18 6.75
N LYS A 232 17.36 -4.53 6.46
CA LYS A 232 18.47 -4.42 7.41
C LYS A 232 18.62 -2.99 7.93
N TYR A 233 18.56 -1.99 7.05
CA TYR A 233 18.62 -0.58 7.46
C TYR A 233 17.50 -0.21 8.44
N LEU A 234 16.26 -0.61 8.16
CA LEU A 234 15.14 -0.35 9.07
C LEU A 234 15.36 -1.01 10.43
N TYR A 235 15.86 -2.24 10.45
CA TYR A 235 16.12 -3.00 11.67
C TYR A 235 17.23 -2.36 12.52
N GLU A 236 18.39 -2.07 11.92
CA GLU A 236 19.55 -1.49 12.60
C GLU A 236 19.31 -0.07 13.11
N ASN A 237 18.39 0.68 12.48
CA ASN A 237 18.01 2.02 12.92
C ASN A 237 16.70 2.04 13.73
N HIS A 238 16.27 0.87 14.24
CA HIS A 238 15.14 0.70 15.16
C HIS A 238 13.81 1.25 14.65
N PHE A 239 13.57 1.19 13.33
CA PHE A 239 12.28 1.55 12.78
C PHE A 239 11.21 0.54 13.19
N LYS A 240 10.07 1.03 13.70
CA LYS A 240 8.89 0.19 13.88
C LYS A 240 8.14 0.08 12.55
N VAL A 241 8.14 -1.10 11.97
CA VAL A 241 7.41 -1.39 10.73
C VAL A 241 5.99 -1.81 11.08
N LEU A 242 5.01 -1.15 10.46
CA LEU A 242 3.58 -1.38 10.70
C LEU A 242 2.94 -1.94 9.43
N THR A 243 1.86 -2.71 9.59
CA THR A 243 0.96 -3.09 8.50
C THR A 243 -0.07 -2.00 8.24
N TYR A 244 -0.68 -1.98 7.06
CA TYR A 244 -1.74 -1.04 6.73
C TYR A 244 -3.01 -1.27 7.57
N LYS A 245 -3.28 -2.49 8.03
CA LYS A 245 -4.37 -2.81 8.97
C LYS A 245 -4.33 -1.99 10.27
N GLN A 246 -3.15 -1.50 10.64
CA GLN A 246 -2.99 -0.65 11.82
C GLN A 246 -3.39 0.81 11.56
N LEU A 247 -3.61 1.19 10.29
CA LEU A 247 -4.10 2.51 9.94
C LEU A 247 -5.63 2.55 10.09
N GLY A 248 -6.11 3.44 10.95
CA GLY A 248 -7.52 3.73 11.12
C GLY A 248 -7.85 5.18 10.78
N TYR A 249 -9.14 5.48 10.64
CA TYR A 249 -9.63 6.84 10.42
C TYR A 249 -10.75 7.17 11.41
N ASN A 250 -10.61 8.30 12.08
CA ASN A 250 -11.64 8.86 12.96
C ASN A 250 -12.45 9.91 12.18
N THR A 251 -13.73 9.62 11.98
CA THR A 251 -14.63 10.47 11.19
C THR A 251 -14.96 11.78 11.90
N GLU A 252 -15.10 11.76 13.24
CA GLU A 252 -15.43 12.93 14.04
C GLU A 252 -14.25 13.90 14.11
N ALA A 253 -13.07 13.36 14.42
CA ALA A 253 -11.85 14.18 14.51
C ALA A 253 -11.26 14.50 13.12
N ASN A 254 -11.74 13.87 12.05
CA ASN A 254 -11.19 13.97 10.69
C ASN A 254 -9.68 13.74 10.64
N THR A 255 -9.24 12.67 11.28
CA THR A 255 -7.82 12.31 11.37
C THR A 255 -7.61 10.82 11.18
N PHE A 256 -6.47 10.45 10.63
CA PHE A 256 -5.98 9.08 10.71
C PHE A 256 -5.33 8.82 12.07
N TYR A 257 -5.34 7.58 12.49
CA TYR A 257 -4.64 7.13 13.70
C TYR A 257 -3.98 5.78 13.47
N LEU A 258 -3.06 5.41 14.37
CA LEU A 258 -2.34 4.14 14.33
C LEU A 258 -2.75 3.27 15.52
N ASN A 259 -3.29 2.09 15.24
CA ASN A 259 -3.63 1.09 16.24
C ASN A 259 -2.37 0.39 16.80
N GLY A 260 -2.37 0.09 18.11
CA GLY A 260 -1.30 -0.70 18.74
C GLY A 260 0.04 0.04 18.90
N MET A 261 0.01 1.37 19.01
CA MET A 261 1.19 2.21 19.21
C MET A 261 1.33 2.76 20.64
N PHE A 262 0.56 2.24 21.60
CA PHE A 262 0.63 2.62 23.01
C PHE A 262 0.97 1.43 23.90
#